data_27511c3e182baba4d57f30b4c2156c73
#
_entry.id   27511c3e182baba4d57f30b4c2156c73
#
_cell.length_a   1.000
_cell.length_b   1.000
_cell.length_c   1.000
_cell.angle_alpha   90.00
_cell.angle_beta   90.00
_cell.angle_gamma   90.00
#
_symmetry.space_group_name_H-M   'P 1'
#
loop_
_entity.id
_entity.type
_entity.pdbx_description
1 polymer ?
#
loop_
_entity_poly.entity_id
_entity_poly.type
_entity_poly.pdbx_seq_one_letter_code
_entity_poly.pdbx_strand_id
1 'polypeptide(L)'
;MVLFLSSCGTSEVSVHSTGIWDRYIVYYFAKAIEFLSFGNTGMGIIIFTLIIRLLLFPLMSMQMKSMQKVQELQPQLKALQEKYASKDIETQNKLREETSRLYSENGANPYLGCLPLVIQLPILTALWQALSRVPALQQGEFLWLHLGQKDPYYILPILAAVFTFGSMYLSSMSQVQSNPS
;
A
#
# COMPACT_ATOMS: atom_id res chain seq x y z
N MET A 1 0.19 -18.07 -4.17
CA MET A 1 0.45 -17.79 -2.75
C MET A 1 1.74 -18.44 -2.23
N VAL A 2 2.13 -19.60 -2.74
CA VAL A 2 3.36 -20.33 -2.33
C VAL A 2 4.66 -19.63 -2.74
N LEU A 3 4.69 -18.84 -3.81
CA LEU A 3 5.88 -18.12 -4.30
C LEU A 3 6.35 -16.96 -3.39
N PHE A 4 5.48 -16.44 -2.52
CA PHE A 4 5.86 -15.39 -1.57
C PHE A 4 6.52 -15.92 -0.29
N LEU A 5 6.28 -17.18 0.05
CA LEU A 5 6.83 -17.82 1.26
C LEU A 5 8.26 -18.35 1.07
N SER A 6 8.68 -18.60 -0.17
CA SER A 6 10.05 -19.05 -0.46
C SER A 6 11.09 -17.91 -0.43
N SER A 7 10.68 -16.68 -0.20
CA SER A 7 11.55 -15.49 -0.20
C SER A 7 12.10 -15.10 1.19
N CYS A 8 11.92 -15.92 2.22
CA CYS A 8 12.55 -15.72 3.53
C CYS A 8 14.01 -16.21 3.59
N GLY A 9 14.74 -16.10 2.49
CA GLY A 9 16.17 -16.38 2.47
C GLY A 9 16.96 -15.26 3.13
N THR A 10 17.88 -15.60 4.02
CA THR A 10 18.85 -14.69 4.66
C THR A 10 20.08 -14.44 3.79
N SER A 11 20.11 -15.01 2.58
CA SER A 11 21.23 -14.88 1.63
C SER A 11 21.24 -13.49 0.97
N GLU A 12 22.43 -12.98 0.70
CA GLU A 12 22.63 -11.74 -0.06
C GLU A 12 22.00 -11.84 -1.45
N VAL A 13 21.38 -10.75 -1.90
CA VAL A 13 20.78 -10.68 -3.24
C VAL A 13 21.82 -10.23 -4.23
N SER A 14 22.04 -11.04 -5.27
CA SER A 14 22.96 -10.77 -6.37
C SER A 14 22.34 -11.16 -7.71
N VAL A 15 23.02 -10.81 -8.81
CA VAL A 15 22.61 -11.19 -10.18
C VAL A 15 22.46 -12.72 -10.34
N HIS A 16 23.17 -13.48 -9.53
CA HIS A 16 23.19 -14.94 -9.54
C HIS A 16 22.17 -15.58 -8.59
N SER A 17 21.33 -14.79 -7.92
CA SER A 17 20.27 -15.33 -7.08
C SER A 17 19.33 -16.23 -7.88
N THR A 18 19.01 -17.40 -7.33
CA THR A 18 18.22 -18.44 -8.02
C THR A 18 16.72 -18.14 -8.03
N GLY A 19 16.25 -17.23 -7.18
CA GLY A 19 14.85 -16.84 -7.10
C GLY A 19 14.46 -15.81 -8.17
N ILE A 20 13.37 -16.06 -8.90
CA ILE A 20 12.83 -15.10 -9.90
C ILE A 20 12.54 -13.74 -9.22
N TRP A 21 11.98 -13.75 -8.02
CA TRP A 21 11.70 -12.56 -7.23
C TRP A 21 12.96 -11.77 -6.89
N ASP A 22 13.97 -12.45 -6.35
CA ASP A 22 15.24 -11.83 -5.93
C ASP A 22 16.00 -11.25 -7.12
N ARG A 23 16.06 -12.01 -8.23
CA ARG A 23 16.81 -11.64 -9.43
C ARG A 23 16.16 -10.50 -10.21
N TYR A 24 14.82 -10.52 -10.40
CA TYR A 24 14.14 -9.60 -11.31
C TYR A 24 13.46 -8.42 -10.58
N ILE A 25 13.14 -8.57 -9.31
CA ILE A 25 12.47 -7.51 -8.57
C ILE A 25 13.43 -6.87 -7.58
N VAL A 26 13.90 -7.63 -6.58
CA VAL A 26 14.72 -7.06 -5.49
C VAL A 26 16.03 -6.48 -6.00
N TYR A 27 16.71 -7.18 -6.91
CA TYR A 27 17.96 -6.71 -7.50
C TYR A 27 17.79 -5.41 -8.29
N TYR A 28 16.77 -5.32 -9.15
CA TYR A 28 16.53 -4.09 -9.93
C TYR A 28 16.03 -2.93 -9.07
N PHE A 29 15.28 -3.19 -8.01
CA PHE A 29 14.94 -2.16 -7.02
C PHE A 29 16.20 -1.61 -6.34
N ALA A 30 17.08 -2.49 -5.88
CA ALA A 30 18.35 -2.07 -5.27
C ALA A 30 19.21 -1.25 -6.24
N LYS A 31 19.35 -1.71 -7.48
CA LYS A 31 20.10 -0.99 -8.52
C LYS A 31 19.50 0.36 -8.89
N ALA A 32 18.18 0.46 -8.96
CA ALA A 32 17.51 1.74 -9.21
C ALA A 32 17.74 2.73 -8.05
N ILE A 33 17.65 2.27 -6.81
CA ILE A 33 17.94 3.10 -5.64
C ILE A 33 19.40 3.54 -5.64
N GLU A 34 20.34 2.63 -5.88
CA GLU A 34 21.76 2.91 -5.96
C GLU A 34 22.07 3.95 -7.05
N PHE A 35 21.49 3.80 -8.24
CA PHE A 35 21.65 4.76 -9.35
C PHE A 35 21.10 6.15 -9.00
N LEU A 36 19.97 6.22 -8.29
CA LEU A 36 19.32 7.47 -7.90
C LEU A 36 19.92 8.07 -6.62
N SER A 37 20.84 7.38 -5.96
CA SER A 37 21.37 7.81 -4.67
C SER A 37 22.32 9.02 -4.76
N PHE A 38 23.00 9.22 -5.89
CA PHE A 38 23.98 10.28 -6.07
C PHE A 38 24.95 10.41 -4.89
N GLY A 39 25.33 9.30 -4.28
CA GLY A 39 26.18 9.25 -3.09
C GLY A 39 25.45 9.32 -1.73
N ASN A 40 24.12 9.48 -1.74
CA ASN A 40 23.30 9.47 -0.52
C ASN A 40 22.11 8.52 -0.69
N THR A 41 22.19 7.36 -0.06
CA THR A 41 21.21 6.29 -0.22
C THR A 41 19.80 6.72 0.18
N GLY A 42 19.65 7.57 1.20
CA GLY A 42 18.35 8.10 1.60
C GLY A 42 17.70 8.95 0.51
N MET A 43 18.47 9.79 -0.19
CA MET A 43 17.96 10.53 -1.36
C MET A 43 17.52 9.57 -2.47
N GLY A 44 18.27 8.51 -2.71
CA GLY A 44 17.89 7.47 -3.68
C GLY A 44 16.52 6.86 -3.36
N ILE A 45 16.27 6.53 -2.11
CA ILE A 45 14.99 5.98 -1.65
C ILE A 45 13.85 6.98 -1.86
N ILE A 46 14.05 8.26 -1.54
CA ILE A 46 13.04 9.30 -1.71
C ILE A 46 12.70 9.48 -3.19
N ILE A 47 13.70 9.65 -4.06
CA ILE A 47 13.51 9.85 -5.49
C ILE A 47 12.84 8.61 -6.12
N PHE A 48 13.29 7.41 -5.78
CA PHE A 48 12.70 6.17 -6.23
C PHE A 48 11.22 6.07 -5.82
N THR A 49 10.90 6.39 -4.57
CA THR A 49 9.52 6.38 -4.07
C THR A 49 8.65 7.38 -4.83
N LEU A 50 9.14 8.59 -5.11
CA LEU A 50 8.42 9.60 -5.89
C LEU A 50 8.15 9.12 -7.32
N ILE A 51 9.12 8.50 -7.98
CA ILE A 51 8.96 7.94 -9.33
C ILE A 51 7.86 6.87 -9.33
N ILE A 52 7.93 5.91 -8.40
CA ILE A 52 6.91 4.86 -8.28
C ILE A 52 5.52 5.46 -8.02
N ARG A 53 5.41 6.47 -7.17
CA ARG A 53 4.15 7.17 -6.89
C ARG A 53 3.59 7.88 -8.12
N LEU A 54 4.43 8.51 -8.91
CA LEU A 54 4.03 9.15 -10.16
C LEU A 54 3.54 8.14 -11.20
N LEU A 55 4.23 7.02 -11.34
CA LEU A 55 3.82 5.94 -12.25
C LEU A 55 2.48 5.32 -11.84
N LEU A 56 2.24 5.18 -10.53
CA LEU A 56 0.99 4.62 -9.99
C LEU A 56 -0.14 5.66 -9.86
N PHE A 57 0.14 6.94 -10.08
CA PHE A 57 -0.84 8.02 -9.91
C PHE A 57 -2.13 7.81 -10.71
N PRO A 58 -2.12 7.45 -12.02
CA PRO A 58 -3.36 7.24 -12.77
C PRO A 58 -4.20 6.10 -12.19
N LEU A 59 -3.55 5.03 -11.72
CA LEU A 59 -4.24 3.91 -11.09
C LEU A 59 -4.87 4.30 -9.75
N MET A 60 -4.13 5.07 -8.93
CA MET A 60 -4.63 5.58 -7.66
C MET A 60 -5.80 6.57 -7.85
N SER A 61 -5.77 7.39 -8.89
CA SER A 61 -6.88 8.32 -9.19
C SER A 61 -8.16 7.58 -9.57
N MET A 62 -8.06 6.51 -10.35
CA MET A 62 -9.21 5.65 -10.69
C MET A 62 -9.81 4.99 -9.44
N GLN A 63 -8.94 4.53 -8.55
CA GLN A 63 -9.33 3.93 -7.30
C GLN A 63 -10.05 4.91 -6.36
N MET A 64 -9.53 6.13 -6.21
CA MET A 64 -10.17 7.18 -5.40
C MET A 64 -11.59 7.48 -5.88
N LYS A 65 -11.80 7.56 -7.21
CA LYS A 65 -13.14 7.73 -7.81
C LYS A 65 -14.07 6.56 -7.49
N SER A 66 -13.57 5.33 -7.52
CA SER A 66 -14.38 4.16 -7.15
C SER A 66 -14.75 4.16 -5.68
N MET A 67 -13.82 4.53 -4.79
CA MET A 67 -14.10 4.65 -3.36
C MET A 67 -15.14 5.75 -3.06
N GLN A 68 -15.09 6.88 -3.75
CA GLN A 68 -16.11 7.92 -3.61
C GLN A 68 -17.51 7.40 -3.95
N LYS A 69 -17.65 6.67 -5.07
CA LYS A 69 -18.92 6.03 -5.44
C LYS A 69 -19.42 5.05 -4.37
N VAL A 70 -18.53 4.23 -3.80
CA VAL A 70 -18.89 3.31 -2.72
C VAL A 70 -19.36 4.09 -1.49
N GLN A 71 -18.73 5.22 -1.15
CA GLN A 71 -19.15 6.08 -0.03
C GLN A 71 -20.52 6.73 -0.28
N GLU A 72 -20.80 7.18 -1.49
CA GLU A 72 -22.11 7.73 -1.88
C GLU A 72 -23.25 6.71 -1.75
N LEU A 73 -22.94 5.41 -1.92
CA LEU A 73 -23.89 4.32 -1.77
C LEU A 73 -24.08 3.84 -0.32
N GLN A 74 -23.29 4.35 0.65
CA GLN A 74 -23.39 3.97 2.06
C GLN A 74 -24.79 4.10 2.66
N PRO A 75 -25.55 5.21 2.46
CA PRO A 75 -26.90 5.32 3.01
C PRO A 75 -27.84 4.27 2.44
N GLN A 76 -27.75 3.98 1.15
CA GLN A 76 -28.57 2.93 0.50
C GLN A 76 -28.19 1.53 1.03
N LEU A 77 -26.90 1.31 1.27
CA LEU A 77 -26.41 0.05 1.83
C LEU A 77 -26.92 -0.16 3.26
N LYS A 78 -26.94 0.90 4.08
CA LYS A 78 -27.53 0.85 5.44
C LYS A 78 -29.01 0.52 5.41
N ALA A 79 -29.77 1.18 4.55
CA ALA A 79 -31.19 0.90 4.38
C ALA A 79 -31.44 -0.57 3.92
N LEU A 80 -30.57 -1.09 3.06
CA LEU A 80 -30.62 -2.48 2.62
C LEU A 80 -30.34 -3.45 3.77
N GLN A 81 -29.32 -3.15 4.59
CA GLN A 81 -28.97 -3.94 5.77
C GLN A 81 -30.10 -3.95 6.83
N GLU A 82 -30.76 -2.82 7.04
CA GLU A 82 -31.93 -2.71 7.93
C GLU A 82 -33.11 -3.52 7.40
N LYS A 83 -33.37 -3.47 6.08
CA LYS A 83 -34.41 -4.24 5.43
C LYS A 83 -34.23 -5.77 5.57
N TYR A 84 -32.97 -6.21 5.53
CA TYR A 84 -32.56 -7.62 5.62
C TYR A 84 -31.84 -7.91 6.94
N ALA A 85 -32.36 -7.40 8.06
CA ALA A 85 -31.72 -7.52 9.38
C ALA A 85 -31.74 -8.93 9.98
N SER A 86 -32.55 -9.86 9.43
CA SER A 86 -32.59 -11.24 9.90
C SER A 86 -31.27 -11.97 9.63
N LYS A 87 -30.87 -12.81 10.58
CA LYS A 87 -29.61 -13.57 10.51
C LYS A 87 -29.74 -14.95 9.84
N ASP A 88 -30.91 -15.28 9.31
CA ASP A 88 -31.11 -16.53 8.59
C ASP A 88 -30.35 -16.53 7.25
N ILE A 89 -29.94 -17.71 6.81
CA ILE A 89 -29.08 -17.90 5.64
C ILE A 89 -29.75 -17.36 4.37
N GLU A 90 -31.06 -17.52 4.24
CA GLU A 90 -31.79 -17.05 3.06
C GLU A 90 -31.79 -15.52 2.96
N THR A 91 -32.08 -14.82 4.07
CA THR A 91 -32.06 -13.36 4.13
C THR A 91 -30.65 -12.81 3.89
N GLN A 92 -29.62 -13.46 4.42
CA GLN A 92 -28.22 -13.05 4.19
C GLN A 92 -27.79 -13.25 2.72
N ASN A 93 -28.27 -14.28 2.06
CA ASN A 93 -28.00 -14.47 0.63
C ASN A 93 -28.69 -13.40 -0.22
N LYS A 94 -29.93 -13.06 0.09
CA LYS A 94 -30.65 -11.95 -0.56
C LYS A 94 -29.95 -10.61 -0.34
N LEU A 95 -29.47 -10.34 0.87
CA LEU A 95 -28.70 -9.14 1.18
C LEU A 95 -27.42 -9.05 0.32
N ARG A 96 -26.69 -10.14 0.18
CA ARG A 96 -25.49 -10.19 -0.67
C ARG A 96 -25.81 -9.95 -2.14
N GLU A 97 -26.86 -10.56 -2.64
CA GLU A 97 -27.31 -10.40 -4.02
C GLU A 97 -27.73 -8.96 -4.31
N GLU A 98 -28.57 -8.38 -3.48
CA GLU A 98 -29.03 -6.98 -3.61
C GLU A 98 -27.87 -5.98 -3.42
N THR A 99 -26.94 -6.25 -2.52
CA THR A 99 -25.73 -5.43 -2.35
C THR A 99 -24.84 -5.49 -3.59
N SER A 100 -24.62 -6.68 -4.15
CA SER A 100 -23.85 -6.85 -5.37
C SER A 100 -24.49 -6.15 -6.56
N ARG A 101 -25.82 -6.25 -6.66
CA ARG A 101 -26.62 -5.56 -7.67
C ARG A 101 -26.52 -4.04 -7.52
N LEU A 102 -26.67 -3.52 -6.31
CA LEU A 102 -26.53 -2.10 -6.01
C LEU A 102 -25.17 -1.55 -6.48
N TYR A 103 -24.07 -2.26 -6.19
CA TYR A 103 -22.74 -1.85 -6.65
C TYR A 103 -22.60 -1.94 -8.18
N SER A 104 -23.11 -2.98 -8.81
CA SER A 104 -22.98 -3.16 -10.27
C SER A 104 -23.79 -2.15 -11.06
N GLU A 105 -25.02 -1.83 -10.64
CA GLU A 105 -25.89 -0.83 -11.26
C GLU A 105 -25.30 0.58 -11.20
N ASN A 106 -24.58 0.91 -10.12
CA ASN A 106 -23.94 2.21 -9.94
C ASN A 106 -22.48 2.25 -10.45
N GLY A 107 -21.99 1.19 -11.05
CA GLY A 107 -20.60 1.11 -11.52
C GLY A 107 -19.57 1.32 -10.41
N ALA A 108 -19.91 0.94 -9.18
CA ALA A 108 -19.04 0.97 -8.02
C ALA A 108 -18.44 -0.42 -7.80
N ASN A 109 -17.11 -0.48 -7.59
CA ASN A 109 -16.44 -1.73 -7.30
C ASN A 109 -15.76 -1.66 -5.93
N PRO A 110 -16.33 -2.33 -4.90
CA PRO A 110 -15.75 -2.30 -3.56
C PRO A 110 -14.37 -2.98 -3.49
N TYR A 111 -14.07 -3.89 -4.41
CA TYR A 111 -12.76 -4.58 -4.46
C TYR A 111 -11.62 -3.64 -4.86
N LEU A 112 -11.90 -2.54 -5.57
CA LEU A 112 -10.90 -1.52 -5.89
C LEU A 112 -10.43 -0.78 -4.63
N GLY A 113 -11.18 -0.82 -3.54
CA GLY A 113 -10.78 -0.24 -2.26
C GLY A 113 -9.55 -0.93 -1.62
N CYS A 114 -9.38 -2.23 -1.82
CA CYS A 114 -8.23 -2.98 -1.31
C CYS A 114 -7.07 -3.08 -2.32
N LEU A 115 -7.24 -2.58 -3.55
CA LEU A 115 -6.22 -2.63 -4.60
C LEU A 115 -4.87 -2.01 -4.18
N PRO A 116 -4.82 -0.86 -3.44
CA PRO A 116 -3.54 -0.30 -3.00
C PRO A 116 -2.78 -1.26 -2.10
N LEU A 117 -3.49 -1.97 -1.23
CA LEU A 117 -2.83 -2.93 -0.34
C LEU A 117 -2.19 -4.07 -1.14
N VAL A 118 -2.91 -4.59 -2.14
CA VAL A 118 -2.41 -5.67 -3.02
C VAL A 118 -1.18 -5.23 -3.82
N ILE A 119 -1.15 -3.98 -4.28
CA ILE A 119 -0.01 -3.42 -5.03
C ILE A 119 1.12 -3.02 -4.07
N GLN A 120 0.79 -2.44 -2.92
CA GLN A 120 1.75 -1.92 -1.96
C GLN A 120 2.56 -3.02 -1.28
N LEU A 121 1.95 -4.19 -0.97
CA LEU A 121 2.64 -5.28 -0.28
C LEU A 121 3.85 -5.81 -1.06
N PRO A 122 3.76 -6.14 -2.35
CA PRO A 122 4.93 -6.55 -3.12
C PRO A 122 6.02 -5.46 -3.19
N ILE A 123 5.63 -4.20 -3.37
CA ILE A 123 6.55 -3.07 -3.43
C ILE A 123 7.27 -2.91 -2.09
N LEU A 124 6.52 -2.95 -0.98
CA LEU A 124 7.08 -2.81 0.36
C LEU A 124 8.02 -3.97 0.70
N THR A 125 7.64 -5.21 0.37
CA THR A 125 8.50 -6.38 0.60
C THR A 125 9.76 -6.34 -0.24
N ALA A 126 9.68 -5.94 -1.52
CA ALA A 126 10.83 -5.78 -2.38
C ALA A 126 11.78 -4.68 -1.85
N LEU A 127 11.24 -3.54 -1.43
CA LEU A 127 12.02 -2.45 -0.85
C LEU A 127 12.69 -2.87 0.47
N TRP A 128 11.95 -3.53 1.35
CA TRP A 128 12.50 -4.04 2.61
C TRP A 128 13.62 -5.05 2.38
N GLN A 129 13.43 -5.98 1.44
CA GLN A 129 14.45 -6.96 1.09
C GLN A 129 15.67 -6.30 0.41
N ALA A 130 15.47 -5.32 -0.46
CA ALA A 130 16.58 -4.58 -1.05
C ALA A 130 17.43 -3.89 0.03
N LEU A 131 16.79 -3.21 0.98
CA LEU A 131 17.48 -2.52 2.07
C LEU A 131 18.14 -3.46 3.07
N SER A 132 17.52 -4.62 3.36
CA SER A 132 18.02 -5.56 4.38
C SER A 132 19.01 -6.59 3.86
N ARG A 133 19.10 -6.82 2.53
CA ARG A 133 19.90 -7.91 1.93
C ARG A 133 20.96 -7.44 0.95
N VAL A 134 20.98 -6.14 0.61
CA VAL A 134 22.00 -5.57 -0.29
C VAL A 134 22.99 -4.74 0.53
N PRO A 135 24.24 -5.19 0.70
CA PRO A 135 25.23 -4.53 1.56
C PRO A 135 25.49 -3.08 1.21
N ALA A 136 25.46 -2.73 -0.08
CA ALA A 136 25.65 -1.36 -0.56
C ALA A 136 24.58 -0.38 -0.02
N LEU A 137 23.35 -0.85 0.20
CA LEU A 137 22.27 -0.05 0.75
C LEU A 137 22.26 -0.04 2.28
N GLN A 138 22.71 -1.11 2.92
CA GLN A 138 22.82 -1.20 4.39
C GLN A 138 23.87 -0.24 4.95
N GLN A 139 24.97 -0.05 4.22
CA GLN A 139 26.04 0.89 4.59
C GLN A 139 25.70 2.34 4.24
N GLY A 140 24.56 2.58 3.61
CA GLY A 140 24.10 3.91 3.24
C GLY A 140 23.79 4.76 4.46
N GLU A 141 24.13 6.04 4.37
CA GLU A 141 23.81 7.06 5.38
C GLU A 141 22.73 8.00 4.86
N PHE A 142 21.89 8.46 5.76
CA PHE A 142 20.91 9.51 5.48
C PHE A 142 20.79 10.43 6.70
N LEU A 143 21.20 11.69 6.56
CA LEU A 143 21.28 12.67 7.65
C LEU A 143 22.17 12.13 8.80
N TRP A 144 21.57 11.74 9.93
CA TRP A 144 22.23 11.15 11.10
C TRP A 144 22.01 9.63 11.21
N LEU A 145 21.38 9.03 10.20
CA LEU A 145 20.96 7.64 10.22
C LEU A 145 21.91 6.75 9.40
N HIS A 146 22.28 5.65 10.00
CA HIS A 146 22.80 4.50 9.27
C HIS A 146 21.62 3.59 8.93
N LEU A 147 21.30 3.43 7.64
CA LEU A 147 20.08 2.73 7.17
C LEU A 147 20.00 1.28 7.63
N GLY A 148 21.13 0.66 7.96
CA GLY A 148 21.20 -0.68 8.53
C GLY A 148 20.98 -0.76 10.05
N GLN A 149 20.80 0.36 10.74
CA GLN A 149 20.67 0.43 12.19
C GLN A 149 19.37 1.10 12.63
N LYS A 150 19.01 0.93 13.89
CA LYS A 150 17.86 1.62 14.48
C LYS A 150 18.16 3.11 14.62
N ASP A 151 17.13 3.95 14.39
CA ASP A 151 17.23 5.40 14.63
C ASP A 151 17.56 5.66 16.12
N PRO A 152 18.72 6.23 16.45
CA PRO A 152 19.14 6.45 17.83
C PRO A 152 18.25 7.45 18.57
N TYR A 153 17.59 8.35 17.83
CA TYR A 153 16.74 9.41 18.40
C TYR A 153 15.24 9.12 18.29
N TYR A 154 14.85 8.04 17.62
CA TYR A 154 13.44 7.70 17.34
C TYR A 154 12.65 8.81 16.63
N ILE A 155 13.34 9.73 15.95
CA ILE A 155 12.72 10.87 15.26
C ILE A 155 11.88 10.39 14.08
N LEU A 156 12.39 9.47 13.27
CA LEU A 156 11.67 8.95 12.09
C LEU A 156 10.38 8.21 12.45
N PRO A 157 10.35 7.29 13.43
CA PRO A 157 9.10 6.68 13.86
C PRO A 157 8.07 7.69 14.39
N ILE A 158 8.51 8.70 15.13
CA ILE A 158 7.61 9.76 15.63
C ILE A 158 7.06 10.59 14.49
N LEU A 159 7.89 11.03 13.54
CA LEU A 159 7.47 11.74 12.35
C LEU A 159 6.48 10.91 11.52
N ALA A 160 6.78 9.63 11.30
CA ALA A 160 5.89 8.72 10.58
C ALA A 160 4.52 8.62 11.28
N ALA A 161 4.50 8.50 12.61
CA ALA A 161 3.27 8.45 13.39
C ALA A 161 2.47 9.76 13.27
N VAL A 162 3.12 10.93 13.39
CA VAL A 162 2.49 12.25 13.27
C VAL A 162 1.90 12.46 11.87
N PHE A 163 2.65 12.15 10.80
CA PHE A 163 2.15 12.28 9.43
C PHE A 163 1.03 11.29 9.13
N THR A 164 1.11 10.07 9.62
CA THR A 164 0.04 9.07 9.46
C THR A 164 -1.22 9.53 10.17
N PHE A 165 -1.10 9.98 11.41
CA PHE A 165 -2.24 10.51 12.17
C PHE A 165 -2.86 11.72 11.48
N GLY A 166 -2.04 12.68 11.04
CA GLY A 166 -2.51 13.86 10.30
C GLY A 166 -3.25 13.50 9.02
N SER A 167 -2.72 12.55 8.25
CA SER A 167 -3.34 12.05 7.03
C SER A 167 -4.69 11.37 7.31
N MET A 168 -4.77 10.53 8.34
CA MET A 168 -6.02 9.87 8.74
C MET A 168 -7.04 10.90 9.23
N TYR A 169 -6.61 11.89 10.01
CA TYR A 169 -7.48 12.96 10.52
C TYR A 169 -8.08 13.80 9.39
N LEU A 170 -7.27 14.24 8.44
CA LEU A 170 -7.74 14.97 7.26
C LEU A 170 -8.69 14.14 6.40
N SER A 171 -8.40 12.86 6.22
CA SER A 171 -9.26 11.94 5.48
C SER A 171 -10.61 11.75 6.17
N SER A 172 -10.64 11.65 7.49
CA SER A 172 -11.90 11.53 8.25
C SER A 172 -12.73 12.80 8.18
N MET A 173 -12.12 13.97 8.22
CA MET A 173 -12.83 15.25 8.09
C MET A 173 -13.46 15.40 6.71
N SER A 174 -12.77 15.01 5.64
CA SER A 174 -13.33 15.06 4.28
C SER A 174 -14.51 14.10 4.10
N GLN A 175 -14.52 12.97 4.79
CA GLN A 175 -15.66 12.04 4.79
C GLN A 175 -16.88 12.57 5.53
N VAL A 176 -16.68 13.27 6.66
CA VAL A 176 -17.77 13.90 7.41
C VAL A 176 -18.42 15.02 6.60
N GLN A 177 -17.63 15.77 5.84
CA GLN A 177 -18.11 16.89 5.04
C GLN A 177 -18.87 16.45 3.78
N SER A 178 -18.61 15.26 3.27
CA SER A 178 -19.32 14.68 2.12
C SER A 178 -20.64 13.98 2.50
N ASN A 179 -20.95 13.82 3.78
CA ASN A 179 -22.16 13.19 4.27
C ASN A 179 -22.81 14.05 5.37
N PRO A 180 -23.43 15.21 5.03
CA PRO A 180 -24.25 15.95 5.97
C PRO A 180 -25.50 15.09 6.26
N SER A 181 -25.58 14.56 7.47
CA SER A 181 -26.74 13.86 8.03
C SER A 181 -27.99 14.74 8.03
#